data_0d4f7231292e1e9af8342e24bb3a9979
#
_entry.id   0d4f7231292e1e9af8342e24bb3a9979
#
_cell.length_a   1.000
_cell.length_b   1.000
_cell.length_c   1.000
_cell.angle_alpha   90.00
_cell.angle_beta   90.00
_cell.angle_gamma   90.00
#
_symmetry.space_group_name_H-M   'P 1'
#
loop_
_entity.id
_entity.type
_entity.pdbx_description
1 polymer ?
#
loop_
_entity_poly.entity_id
_entity_poly.type
_entity_poly.pdbx_seq_one_letter_code
_entity_poly.pdbx_strand_id
1 'polypeptide(L)'
;DGKDFGDYGTYQQSLRKPIYKAMAKYLVSIGKAYPCFCDDETSARDKMIQEANKELIGYYGSYAHCRDLSLEEVEENLKQGKQFAIRLKCESNADNKIIVDDAIRGTLKLSDNFKDVVILKRDFLPPYNFAHVCDDHFMRVNLVVRGDEYIPSIAEHLQIFKACGFEPIKYAHVAPIQKMDGDSKRKISKRKDPEANVEYYMQEGY
;
A
#
# COMPACT_ATOMS: atom_id res chain seq x y z
N ASP A 1 6.93 8.90 26.01
CA ASP A 1 6.14 8.02 26.88
C ASP A 1 5.05 7.22 26.18
N GLY A 2 4.91 7.30 24.86
CA GLY A 2 4.01 6.45 24.07
C GLY A 2 2.51 6.59 24.37
N LYS A 3 2.09 7.68 25.00
CA LYS A 3 0.67 7.95 25.21
C LYS A 3 0.05 8.57 23.96
N ASP A 4 -1.08 8.01 23.55
CA ASP A 4 -1.88 8.58 22.47
C ASP A 4 -2.48 9.93 22.90
N PHE A 5 -2.41 10.92 22.01
CA PHE A 5 -3.05 12.23 22.19
C PHE A 5 -4.07 12.45 21.07
N GLY A 6 -5.23 13.00 21.40
CA GLY A 6 -6.29 13.31 20.46
C GLY A 6 -7.37 12.24 20.38
N ASP A 7 -8.37 12.47 19.51
CA ASP A 7 -9.65 11.77 19.52
C ASP A 7 -9.67 10.50 18.64
N TYR A 8 -8.59 10.21 17.91
CA TYR A 8 -8.56 9.15 16.89
C TYR A 8 -7.60 7.99 17.21
N GLY A 9 -7.07 7.94 18.47
CA GLY A 9 -6.18 6.87 18.92
C GLY A 9 -6.87 5.49 18.86
N THR A 10 -6.14 4.39 18.93
CA THR A 10 -4.69 4.30 19.09
C THR A 10 -3.97 4.64 17.79
N TYR A 11 -2.81 5.32 17.87
CA TYR A 11 -2.05 5.73 16.67
C TYR A 11 -0.95 4.74 16.28
N GLN A 12 -0.65 3.77 17.12
CA GLN A 12 0.29 2.70 16.79
C GLN A 12 -0.36 1.67 15.88
N GLN A 13 0.13 1.52 14.65
CA GLN A 13 -0.44 0.63 13.62
C GLN A 13 -0.67 -0.81 14.11
N SER A 14 0.26 -1.38 14.87
CA SER A 14 0.13 -2.77 15.38
C SER A 14 -1.07 -2.97 16.31
N LEU A 15 -1.53 -1.92 17.00
CA LEU A 15 -2.70 -1.96 17.89
C LEU A 15 -4.02 -1.75 17.13
N ARG A 16 -3.97 -1.33 15.87
CA ARG A 16 -5.13 -1.07 15.00
C ARG A 16 -5.57 -2.29 14.16
N LYS A 17 -4.98 -3.46 14.37
CA LYS A 17 -5.37 -4.71 13.67
C LYS A 17 -6.87 -4.96 13.58
N PRO A 18 -7.70 -4.71 14.62
CA PRO A 18 -9.14 -4.92 14.54
C PRO A 18 -9.82 -4.09 13.44
N ILE A 19 -9.38 -2.83 13.24
CA ILE A 19 -9.91 -1.93 12.21
C ILE A 19 -9.60 -2.49 10.82
N TYR A 20 -8.34 -2.85 10.56
CA TYR A 20 -7.94 -3.39 9.25
C TYR A 20 -8.64 -4.71 8.94
N LYS A 21 -8.79 -5.59 9.95
CA LYS A 21 -9.55 -6.84 9.79
C LYS A 21 -11.02 -6.58 9.46
N ALA A 22 -11.66 -5.62 10.14
CA ALA A 22 -13.05 -5.27 9.89
C ALA A 22 -13.23 -4.73 8.47
N MET A 23 -12.35 -3.82 8.03
CA MET A 23 -12.39 -3.26 6.68
C MET A 23 -12.11 -4.31 5.61
N ALA A 24 -11.12 -5.20 5.80
CA ALA A 24 -10.85 -6.28 4.86
C ALA A 24 -12.04 -7.25 4.74
N LYS A 25 -12.68 -7.62 5.87
CA LYS A 25 -13.92 -8.43 5.88
C LYS A 25 -15.06 -7.74 5.15
N TYR A 26 -15.23 -6.45 5.38
CA TYR A 26 -16.24 -5.65 4.68
C TYR A 26 -16.00 -5.71 3.17
N LEU A 27 -14.78 -5.48 2.70
CA LEU A 27 -14.45 -5.56 1.27
C LEU A 27 -14.70 -6.94 0.66
N VAL A 28 -14.44 -8.01 1.42
CA VAL A 28 -14.78 -9.38 0.98
C VAL A 28 -16.30 -9.55 0.89
N SER A 29 -17.06 -9.08 1.88
CA SER A 29 -18.52 -9.23 1.92
C SER A 29 -19.25 -8.52 0.79
N ILE A 30 -18.67 -7.43 0.27
CA ILE A 30 -19.21 -6.68 -0.88
C ILE A 30 -18.58 -7.09 -2.23
N GLY A 31 -17.76 -8.17 -2.24
CA GLY A 31 -17.15 -8.71 -3.45
C GLY A 31 -16.00 -7.88 -4.04
N LYS A 32 -15.48 -6.88 -3.31
CA LYS A 32 -14.34 -6.05 -3.73
C LYS A 32 -12.98 -6.63 -3.35
N ALA A 33 -12.95 -7.66 -2.52
CA ALA A 33 -11.76 -8.38 -2.12
C ALA A 33 -12.04 -9.88 -2.01
N TYR A 34 -11.00 -10.69 -1.90
CA TYR A 34 -11.12 -12.15 -1.80
C TYR A 34 -9.94 -12.76 -1.04
N PRO A 35 -10.10 -13.95 -0.42
CA PRO A 35 -9.01 -14.68 0.19
C PRO A 35 -8.12 -15.32 -0.88
N CYS A 36 -6.81 -15.16 -0.73
CA CYS A 36 -5.80 -15.75 -1.59
C CYS A 36 -4.97 -16.76 -0.81
N PHE A 37 -5.01 -18.02 -1.23
CA PHE A 37 -4.34 -19.16 -0.60
C PHE A 37 -3.00 -19.51 -1.27
N CYS A 38 -2.58 -18.78 -2.30
CA CYS A 38 -1.30 -19.03 -2.97
C CYS A 38 -0.15 -18.93 -1.97
N ASP A 39 0.77 -19.88 -2.04
CA ASP A 39 2.00 -19.90 -1.27
C ASP A 39 3.15 -19.14 -1.95
N ASP A 40 4.30 -19.13 -1.30
CA ASP A 40 5.47 -18.41 -1.81
C ASP A 40 6.09 -19.15 -3.02
N GLU A 41 5.92 -20.48 -3.10
CA GLU A 41 6.39 -21.29 -4.23
C GLU A 41 5.58 -20.96 -5.50
N THR A 42 4.26 -20.93 -5.42
CA THR A 42 3.38 -20.50 -6.51
C THR A 42 3.74 -19.10 -6.99
N SER A 43 3.92 -18.16 -6.05
CA SER A 43 4.28 -16.78 -6.37
C SER A 43 5.64 -16.66 -7.05
N ALA A 44 6.62 -17.45 -6.62
CA ALA A 44 7.95 -17.47 -7.24
C ALA A 44 7.92 -18.07 -8.65
N ARG A 45 7.17 -19.17 -8.83
CA ARG A 45 6.98 -19.80 -10.15
C ARG A 45 6.31 -18.84 -11.13
N ASP A 46 5.22 -18.19 -10.75
CA ASP A 46 4.51 -17.25 -11.59
C ASP A 46 5.40 -16.07 -12.00
N LYS A 47 6.18 -15.54 -11.07
CA LYS A 47 7.17 -14.50 -11.35
C LYS A 47 8.18 -14.94 -12.40
N MET A 48 8.73 -16.15 -12.29
CA MET A 48 9.69 -16.68 -13.27
C MET A 48 9.06 -16.82 -14.67
N ILE A 49 7.80 -17.24 -14.73
CA ILE A 49 7.07 -17.35 -16.01
C ILE A 49 6.86 -15.96 -16.62
N GLN A 50 6.41 -14.99 -15.83
CA GLN A 50 6.21 -13.61 -16.27
C GLN A 50 7.52 -13.00 -16.79
N GLU A 51 8.64 -13.21 -16.08
CA GLU A 51 9.97 -12.75 -16.51
C GLU A 51 10.40 -13.38 -17.84
N ALA A 52 10.23 -14.70 -18.00
CA ALA A 52 10.56 -15.41 -19.21
C ALA A 52 9.73 -14.93 -20.43
N ASN A 53 8.46 -14.61 -20.20
CA ASN A 53 7.54 -14.10 -21.21
C ASN A 53 7.66 -12.59 -21.44
N LYS A 54 8.51 -11.89 -20.69
CA LYS A 54 8.62 -10.41 -20.70
C LYS A 54 7.29 -9.71 -20.36
N GLU A 55 6.51 -10.30 -19.50
CA GLU A 55 5.26 -9.75 -18.98
C GLU A 55 5.50 -8.89 -17.73
N LEU A 56 4.54 -8.05 -17.38
CA LEU A 56 4.60 -7.26 -16.16
C LEU A 56 4.45 -8.18 -14.93
N ILE A 57 5.39 -8.10 -14.02
CA ILE A 57 5.37 -8.95 -12.80
C ILE A 57 4.24 -8.51 -11.89
N GLY A 58 3.39 -9.46 -11.46
CA GLY A 58 2.32 -9.20 -10.51
C GLY A 58 1.22 -10.25 -10.50
N TYR A 59 0.25 -10.06 -9.63
CA TYR A 59 -0.90 -10.96 -9.45
C TYR A 59 -2.11 -10.39 -10.19
N TYR A 60 -2.37 -10.85 -11.40
CA TYR A 60 -3.42 -10.40 -12.30
C TYR A 60 -3.73 -11.44 -13.39
N GLY A 61 -4.87 -11.33 -14.06
CA GLY A 61 -5.26 -12.22 -15.16
C GLY A 61 -5.17 -13.70 -14.77
N SER A 62 -4.53 -14.51 -15.58
CA SER A 62 -4.34 -15.96 -15.35
C SER A 62 -3.46 -16.27 -14.13
N TYR A 63 -2.67 -15.31 -13.66
CA TYR A 63 -1.85 -15.43 -12.44
C TYR A 63 -2.63 -15.14 -11.18
N ALA A 64 -3.86 -14.63 -11.27
CA ALA A 64 -4.73 -14.36 -10.13
C ALA A 64 -5.54 -15.60 -9.70
N HIS A 65 -4.85 -16.72 -9.41
CA HIS A 65 -5.41 -18.06 -9.22
C HIS A 65 -6.59 -18.17 -8.25
N CYS A 66 -6.65 -17.30 -7.22
CA CYS A 66 -7.71 -17.36 -6.23
C CYS A 66 -8.82 -16.34 -6.45
N ARG A 67 -8.74 -15.53 -7.52
CA ARG A 67 -9.65 -14.40 -7.74
C ARG A 67 -11.11 -14.83 -7.92
N ASP A 68 -11.31 -15.95 -8.56
CA ASP A 68 -12.63 -16.42 -8.98
C ASP A 68 -12.97 -17.78 -8.38
N LEU A 69 -12.35 -18.14 -7.24
CA LEU A 69 -12.74 -19.30 -6.46
C LEU A 69 -14.21 -19.20 -6.02
N SER A 70 -14.94 -20.32 -6.11
CA SER A 70 -16.29 -20.44 -5.59
C SER A 70 -16.30 -20.39 -4.06
N LEU A 71 -17.46 -20.13 -3.46
CA LEU A 71 -17.60 -20.15 -2.01
C LEU A 71 -17.24 -21.51 -1.42
N GLU A 72 -17.63 -22.60 -2.11
CA GLU A 72 -17.35 -23.97 -1.72
C GLU A 72 -15.82 -24.24 -1.69
N GLU A 73 -15.09 -23.77 -2.73
CA GLU A 73 -13.64 -23.91 -2.77
C GLU A 73 -12.94 -23.08 -1.68
N VAL A 74 -13.45 -21.89 -1.41
CA VAL A 74 -12.95 -21.04 -0.30
C VAL A 74 -13.18 -21.75 1.03
N GLU A 75 -14.40 -22.25 1.29
CA GLU A 75 -14.73 -22.98 2.52
C GLU A 75 -13.88 -24.23 2.71
N GLU A 76 -13.64 -25.00 1.63
CA GLU A 76 -12.80 -26.19 1.69
C GLU A 76 -11.36 -25.84 2.05
N ASN A 77 -10.78 -24.79 1.44
CA ASN A 77 -9.45 -24.31 1.78
C ASN A 77 -9.34 -23.86 3.24
N LEU A 78 -10.40 -23.19 3.76
CA LEU A 78 -10.45 -22.78 5.17
C LEU A 78 -10.59 -23.98 6.11
N LYS A 79 -11.41 -25.00 5.77
CA LYS A 79 -11.56 -26.26 6.55
C LYS A 79 -10.24 -27.03 6.61
N GLN A 80 -9.45 -27.00 5.54
CA GLN A 80 -8.10 -27.59 5.51
C GLN A 80 -7.07 -26.78 6.31
N GLY A 81 -7.45 -25.67 6.92
CA GLY A 81 -6.55 -24.83 7.71
C GLY A 81 -5.52 -24.06 6.89
N LYS A 82 -5.72 -23.90 5.58
CA LYS A 82 -4.80 -23.15 4.75
C LYS A 82 -4.75 -21.70 5.17
N GLN A 83 -3.55 -21.18 5.32
CA GLN A 83 -3.33 -19.76 5.57
C GLN A 83 -3.65 -18.95 4.30
N PHE A 84 -4.17 -17.76 4.49
CA PHE A 84 -4.55 -16.88 3.39
C PHE A 84 -4.17 -15.42 3.66
N ALA A 85 -3.97 -14.69 2.57
CA ALA A 85 -3.97 -13.23 2.55
C ALA A 85 -5.29 -12.75 1.94
N ILE A 86 -5.66 -11.49 2.17
CA ILE A 86 -6.77 -10.86 1.45
C ILE A 86 -6.20 -9.96 0.37
N ARG A 87 -6.72 -10.11 -0.86
CA ARG A 87 -6.39 -9.26 -2.00
C ARG A 87 -7.58 -8.42 -2.42
N LEU A 88 -7.30 -7.17 -2.82
CA LEU A 88 -8.27 -6.30 -3.47
C LEU A 88 -8.46 -6.75 -4.91
N LYS A 89 -9.70 -6.81 -5.40
CA LYS A 89 -10.00 -7.02 -6.82
C LYS A 89 -9.71 -5.73 -7.59
N CYS A 90 -8.69 -5.73 -8.42
CA CYS A 90 -8.43 -4.63 -9.33
C CYS A 90 -9.41 -4.66 -10.51
N GLU A 91 -10.01 -3.52 -10.85
CA GLU A 91 -10.93 -3.36 -11.97
C GLU A 91 -10.29 -2.59 -13.15
N SER A 92 -8.98 -2.35 -13.09
CA SER A 92 -8.23 -1.60 -14.10
C SER A 92 -7.31 -2.52 -14.91
N ASN A 93 -6.66 -1.97 -15.94
CA ASN A 93 -5.68 -2.65 -16.78
C ASN A 93 -4.39 -1.84 -16.90
N ALA A 94 -3.35 -2.45 -17.48
CA ALA A 94 -2.02 -1.86 -17.57
C ALA A 94 -1.93 -0.59 -18.45
N ASP A 95 -2.88 -0.40 -19.38
CA ASP A 95 -2.88 0.74 -20.31
C ASP A 95 -3.56 1.97 -19.72
N ASN A 96 -4.34 1.78 -18.66
CA ASN A 96 -5.09 2.86 -18.02
C ASN A 96 -4.15 3.87 -17.37
N LYS A 97 -4.55 5.15 -17.45
CA LYS A 97 -3.88 6.28 -16.80
C LYS A 97 -4.86 6.97 -15.87
N ILE A 98 -4.34 7.46 -14.78
CA ILE A 98 -5.06 8.33 -13.85
C ILE A 98 -4.47 9.74 -13.88
N ILE A 99 -5.31 10.71 -13.60
CA ILE A 99 -4.92 12.10 -13.42
C ILE A 99 -5.13 12.46 -11.96
N VAL A 100 -4.10 12.99 -11.33
CA VAL A 100 -4.10 13.35 -9.90
C VAL A 100 -3.56 14.76 -9.75
N ASP A 101 -4.25 15.61 -9.02
CA ASP A 101 -3.77 16.93 -8.68
C ASP A 101 -3.01 16.88 -7.35
N ASP A 102 -1.72 17.14 -7.43
CA ASP A 102 -0.82 17.23 -6.28
C ASP A 102 -0.60 18.69 -5.91
N ALA A 103 -0.67 19.04 -4.65
CA ALA A 103 -0.60 20.42 -4.18
C ALA A 103 0.75 21.11 -4.45
N ILE A 104 1.83 20.34 -4.68
CA ILE A 104 3.19 20.84 -4.96
C ILE A 104 3.59 20.55 -6.40
N ARG A 105 3.33 19.34 -6.90
CA ARG A 105 3.75 18.88 -8.23
C ARG A 105 2.77 19.27 -9.34
N GLY A 106 1.58 19.80 -8.99
CA GLY A 106 0.53 20.09 -9.96
C GLY A 106 -0.13 18.81 -10.49
N THR A 107 -0.65 18.87 -11.70
CA THR A 107 -1.35 17.74 -12.31
C THR A 107 -0.40 16.66 -12.76
N LEU A 108 -0.54 15.47 -12.18
CA LEU A 108 0.25 14.28 -12.49
C LEU A 108 -0.57 13.32 -13.35
N LYS A 109 0.05 12.77 -14.40
CA LYS A 109 -0.50 11.65 -15.19
C LYS A 109 0.27 10.38 -14.87
N LEU A 110 -0.37 9.46 -14.15
CA LEU A 110 0.25 8.23 -13.65
C LEU A 110 -0.33 7.01 -14.33
N SER A 111 0.42 5.91 -14.36
CA SER A 111 -0.13 4.59 -14.70
C SER A 111 -1.07 4.14 -13.58
N ASP A 112 -2.22 3.59 -13.96
CA ASP A 112 -3.10 2.98 -12.97
C ASP A 112 -2.54 1.64 -12.48
N ASN A 113 -2.97 1.18 -11.32
CA ASN A 113 -2.66 -0.17 -10.86
C ASN A 113 -3.59 -1.17 -11.54
N PHE A 114 -3.03 -2.26 -12.03
CA PHE A 114 -3.78 -3.35 -12.70
C PHE A 114 -3.69 -4.69 -11.95
N LYS A 115 -2.99 -4.70 -10.80
CA LYS A 115 -2.72 -5.91 -10.02
C LYS A 115 -3.67 -6.03 -8.84
N ASP A 116 -4.04 -7.25 -8.49
CA ASP A 116 -4.76 -7.53 -7.25
C ASP A 116 -3.79 -7.48 -6.06
N VAL A 117 -3.73 -6.32 -5.43
CA VAL A 117 -2.78 -6.06 -4.35
C VAL A 117 -3.23 -6.72 -3.04
N VAL A 118 -2.28 -7.15 -2.22
CA VAL A 118 -2.56 -7.63 -0.87
C VAL A 118 -2.99 -6.44 0.00
N ILE A 119 -4.15 -6.55 0.64
CA ILE A 119 -4.65 -5.56 1.61
C ILE A 119 -4.54 -6.07 3.05
N LEU A 120 -4.50 -7.39 3.26
CA LEU A 120 -4.26 -7.98 4.57
C LEU A 120 -3.37 -9.21 4.40
N LYS A 121 -2.24 -9.24 5.10
CA LYS A 121 -1.29 -10.36 5.06
C LYS A 121 -1.78 -11.54 5.89
N ARG A 122 -1.12 -12.70 5.77
CA ARG A 122 -1.43 -13.93 6.53
C ARG A 122 -1.37 -13.75 8.05
N ASP A 123 -0.52 -12.84 8.55
CA ASP A 123 -0.43 -12.45 9.96
C ASP A 123 -1.50 -11.43 10.40
N PHE A 124 -2.41 -11.12 9.50
CA PHE A 124 -3.47 -10.13 9.66
C PHE A 124 -2.96 -8.69 9.88
N LEU A 125 -1.72 -8.40 9.50
CA LEU A 125 -1.24 -7.03 9.40
C LEU A 125 -1.46 -6.50 7.98
N PRO A 126 -1.86 -5.24 7.81
CA PRO A 126 -1.98 -4.62 6.51
C PRO A 126 -0.60 -4.30 5.94
N PRO A 127 -0.41 -4.33 4.61
CA PRO A 127 0.67 -3.59 3.98
C PRO A 127 0.45 -2.09 4.13
N TYR A 128 1.51 -1.32 3.84
CA TYR A 128 1.51 0.14 3.97
C TYR A 128 0.31 0.81 3.27
N ASN A 129 0.02 0.45 2.01
CA ASN A 129 -1.00 1.13 1.22
C ASN A 129 -2.42 0.97 1.82
N PHE A 130 -2.75 -0.20 2.35
CA PHE A 130 -4.05 -0.40 2.99
C PHE A 130 -4.13 0.27 4.37
N ALA A 131 -3.06 0.19 5.17
CA ALA A 131 -2.99 0.89 6.45
C ALA A 131 -3.15 2.40 6.26
N HIS A 132 -2.42 2.98 5.29
CA HIS A 132 -2.50 4.39 4.94
C HIS A 132 -3.95 4.84 4.67
N VAL A 133 -4.67 4.14 3.76
CA VAL A 133 -6.04 4.52 3.42
C VAL A 133 -7.00 4.39 4.61
N CYS A 134 -6.92 3.30 5.37
CA CYS A 134 -7.77 3.12 6.55
C CYS A 134 -7.49 4.16 7.62
N ASP A 135 -6.21 4.39 7.94
CA ASP A 135 -5.82 5.28 9.01
C ASP A 135 -6.13 6.73 8.65
N ASP A 136 -5.83 7.15 7.44
CA ASP A 136 -6.12 8.51 6.98
C ASP A 136 -7.62 8.81 6.99
N HIS A 137 -8.45 7.86 6.58
CA HIS A 137 -9.90 8.02 6.64
C HIS A 137 -10.39 8.12 8.09
N PHE A 138 -10.04 7.16 8.95
CA PHE A 138 -10.57 7.10 10.31
C PHE A 138 -9.94 8.15 11.24
N MET A 139 -8.74 8.64 10.93
CA MET A 139 -8.10 9.76 11.63
C MET A 139 -8.45 11.12 11.01
N ARG A 140 -9.30 11.17 9.98
CA ARG A 140 -9.75 12.39 9.30
C ARG A 140 -8.59 13.22 8.75
N VAL A 141 -7.58 12.57 8.21
CA VAL A 141 -6.48 13.24 7.50
C VAL A 141 -7.05 13.88 6.23
N ASN A 142 -6.74 15.14 6.00
CA ASN A 142 -7.21 15.90 4.84
C ASN A 142 -6.10 16.25 3.84
N LEU A 143 -4.84 16.16 4.26
CA LEU A 143 -3.67 16.39 3.42
C LEU A 143 -2.52 15.50 3.88
N VAL A 144 -1.91 14.77 2.95
CA VAL A 144 -0.70 13.98 3.17
C VAL A 144 0.48 14.70 2.53
N VAL A 145 1.47 15.07 3.37
CA VAL A 145 2.75 15.62 2.92
C VAL A 145 3.83 14.55 3.06
N ARG A 146 4.46 14.15 1.95
CA ARG A 146 5.47 13.08 1.95
C ARG A 146 6.47 13.22 0.78
N GLY A 147 7.51 12.40 0.77
CA GLY A 147 8.49 12.39 -0.30
C GLY A 147 7.92 11.92 -1.64
N ASP A 148 8.50 12.40 -2.74
CA ASP A 148 8.05 12.08 -4.10
C ASP A 148 8.28 10.61 -4.50
N GLU A 149 9.09 9.86 -3.75
CA GLU A 149 9.21 8.41 -3.88
C GLU A 149 7.89 7.63 -3.68
N TYR A 150 6.88 8.26 -3.08
CA TYR A 150 5.56 7.66 -2.86
C TYR A 150 4.54 7.96 -3.96
N ILE A 151 4.89 8.80 -4.95
CA ILE A 151 4.00 9.08 -6.10
C ILE A 151 3.51 7.79 -6.80
N PRO A 152 4.35 6.77 -7.04
CA PRO A 152 3.88 5.52 -7.66
C PRO A 152 2.79 4.78 -6.88
N SER A 153 2.68 4.99 -5.57
CA SER A 153 1.67 4.34 -4.73
C SER A 153 0.29 4.99 -4.81
N ILE A 154 0.16 6.17 -5.40
CA ILE A 154 -1.10 6.92 -5.46
C ILE A 154 -2.20 6.10 -6.15
N ALA A 155 -1.87 5.41 -7.24
CA ALA A 155 -2.84 4.60 -7.98
C ALA A 155 -3.47 3.52 -7.09
N GLU A 156 -2.66 2.79 -6.31
CA GLU A 156 -3.16 1.79 -5.37
C GLU A 156 -4.01 2.44 -4.27
N HIS A 157 -3.57 3.58 -3.73
CA HIS A 157 -4.34 4.29 -2.70
C HIS A 157 -5.73 4.69 -3.21
N LEU A 158 -5.81 5.30 -4.40
CA LEU A 158 -7.10 5.72 -4.98
C LEU A 158 -8.04 4.54 -5.23
N GLN A 159 -7.51 3.39 -5.67
CA GLN A 159 -8.30 2.18 -5.83
C GLN A 159 -8.83 1.66 -4.49
N ILE A 160 -8.00 1.69 -3.44
CA ILE A 160 -8.41 1.26 -2.09
C ILE A 160 -9.47 2.24 -1.53
N PHE A 161 -9.27 3.57 -1.66
CA PHE A 161 -10.26 4.57 -1.28
C PHE A 161 -11.62 4.31 -1.97
N LYS A 162 -11.59 4.12 -3.29
CA LYS A 162 -12.78 3.80 -4.09
C LYS A 162 -13.46 2.51 -3.64
N ALA A 163 -12.70 1.45 -3.41
CA ALA A 163 -13.25 0.16 -2.99
C ALA A 163 -13.88 0.23 -1.59
N CYS A 164 -13.30 1.00 -0.67
CA CYS A 164 -13.82 1.23 0.67
C CYS A 164 -15.03 2.20 0.69
N GLY A 165 -15.32 2.90 -0.40
CA GLY A 165 -16.34 3.97 -0.44
C GLY A 165 -15.89 5.22 0.31
N PHE A 166 -14.58 5.45 0.43
CA PHE A 166 -14.01 6.61 1.10
C PHE A 166 -13.68 7.71 0.08
N GLU A 167 -13.83 8.97 0.51
CA GLU A 167 -13.36 10.10 -0.30
C GLU A 167 -11.83 10.16 -0.30
N PRO A 168 -11.21 10.32 -1.49
CA PRO A 168 -9.77 10.49 -1.58
C PRO A 168 -9.28 11.76 -0.89
N ILE A 169 -8.10 11.68 -0.28
CA ILE A 169 -7.44 12.81 0.38
C ILE A 169 -6.52 13.56 -0.58
N LYS A 170 -6.13 14.78 -0.19
CA LYS A 170 -5.16 15.56 -0.96
C LYS A 170 -3.73 15.12 -0.68
N TYR A 171 -2.87 15.22 -1.69
CA TYR A 171 -1.45 14.90 -1.58
C TYR A 171 -0.58 16.12 -1.89
N ALA A 172 0.56 16.18 -1.22
CA ALA A 172 1.62 17.16 -1.45
C ALA A 172 2.98 16.43 -1.43
N HIS A 173 3.55 16.16 -2.59
CA HIS A 173 4.81 15.41 -2.69
C HIS A 173 6.00 16.38 -2.78
N VAL A 174 6.88 16.30 -1.78
CA VAL A 174 8.09 17.11 -1.67
C VAL A 174 9.31 16.38 -2.21
N ALA A 175 10.23 17.12 -2.82
CA ALA A 175 11.51 16.57 -3.23
C ALA A 175 12.33 16.14 -2.00
N PRO A 176 13.10 15.05 -2.08
CA PRO A 176 14.00 14.67 -1.01
C PRO A 176 15.13 15.69 -0.84
N ILE A 177 15.57 15.88 0.40
CA ILE A 177 16.78 16.67 0.68
C ILE A 177 17.97 15.89 0.13
N GLN A 178 18.78 16.57 -0.68
CA GLN A 178 19.95 15.99 -1.33
C GLN A 178 21.21 16.74 -0.93
N LYS A 179 22.34 16.04 -0.91
CA LYS A 179 23.67 16.64 -0.78
C LYS A 179 24.58 16.19 -1.93
N MET A 180 25.62 16.96 -2.17
CA MET A 180 26.68 16.57 -3.10
C MET A 180 27.50 15.42 -2.49
N ASP A 181 27.80 14.42 -3.31
CA ASP A 181 28.69 13.32 -2.99
C ASP A 181 29.65 13.15 -4.19
N GLY A 182 30.79 13.85 -4.11
CA GLY A 182 31.62 14.10 -5.28
C GLY A 182 30.87 14.97 -6.31
N ASP A 183 30.83 14.51 -7.56
CA ASP A 183 30.16 15.20 -8.67
C ASP A 183 28.66 14.85 -8.82
N SER A 184 28.12 13.97 -7.95
CA SER A 184 26.74 13.53 -8.01
C SER A 184 25.92 14.00 -6.81
N LYS A 185 24.59 14.20 -7.04
CA LYS A 185 23.63 14.46 -5.96
C LYS A 185 23.08 13.14 -5.45
N ARG A 186 23.04 12.96 -4.15
CA ARG A 186 22.36 11.84 -3.52
C ARG A 186 21.42 12.29 -2.40
N LYS A 187 20.38 11.49 -2.14
CA LYS A 187 19.47 11.69 -1.01
C LYS A 187 20.24 11.58 0.31
N ILE A 188 20.00 12.51 1.23
CA ILE A 188 20.52 12.43 2.61
C ILE A 188 19.91 11.21 3.32
N SER A 189 20.71 10.50 4.08
CA SER A 189 20.34 9.26 4.75
C SER A 189 20.86 9.25 6.20
N LYS A 190 19.99 8.97 7.17
CA LYS A 190 20.36 8.88 8.59
C LYS A 190 21.51 7.92 8.90
N ARG A 191 21.75 6.91 8.04
CA ARG A 191 22.85 5.96 8.22
C ARG A 191 24.21 6.50 7.79
N LYS A 192 24.23 7.46 6.87
CA LYS A 192 25.48 7.98 6.24
C LYS A 192 25.76 9.43 6.61
N ASP A 193 24.74 10.18 6.98
CA ASP A 193 24.79 11.62 7.12
C ASP A 193 24.29 12.03 8.51
N PRO A 194 25.19 12.43 9.42
CA PRO A 194 24.81 12.89 10.76
C PRO A 194 23.77 14.03 10.71
N GLU A 195 23.90 14.94 9.76
CA GLU A 195 22.99 16.04 9.49
C GLU A 195 21.56 15.63 9.06
N ALA A 196 21.31 14.36 8.82
CA ALA A 196 19.97 13.81 8.62
C ALA A 196 19.26 13.49 9.94
N ASN A 197 19.94 13.64 11.08
CA ASN A 197 19.39 13.38 12.39
C ASN A 197 19.18 14.69 13.16
N VAL A 198 18.00 14.85 13.76
CA VAL A 198 17.67 16.03 14.57
C VAL A 198 18.61 16.17 15.77
N GLU A 199 19.07 15.07 16.37
CA GLU A 199 20.03 15.07 17.47
C GLU A 199 21.36 15.76 17.12
N TYR A 200 21.81 15.68 15.88
CA TYR A 200 22.99 16.38 15.40
C TYR A 200 22.85 17.89 15.59
N TYR A 201 21.73 18.46 15.16
CA TYR A 201 21.50 19.91 15.30
C TYR A 201 21.37 20.36 16.75
N MET A 202 20.77 19.53 17.61
CA MET A 202 20.70 19.81 19.04
C MET A 202 22.10 19.82 19.69
N GLN A 203 23.02 18.95 19.25
CA GLN A 203 24.41 18.91 19.73
C GLN A 203 25.25 20.09 19.23
N GLU A 204 24.95 20.58 18.02
CA GLU A 204 25.60 21.75 17.41
C GLU A 204 25.03 23.08 17.95
N GLY A 205 24.03 23.04 18.84
CA GLY A 205 23.46 24.23 19.49
C GLY A 205 22.37 24.95 18.73
N TYR A 206 21.69 24.27 17.80
CA TYR A 206 20.51 24.77 17.09
C TYR A 206 19.22 24.45 17.84
#